data_e26431b86f65b4da9ea6bdefdd87e074
#
_entry.id   e26431b86f65b4da9ea6bdefdd87e074
#
_cell.length_a   1.000
_cell.length_b   1.000
_cell.length_c   1.000
_cell.angle_alpha   90.00
_cell.angle_beta   90.00
_cell.angle_gamma   90.00
#
_symmetry.space_group_name_H-M   'P 1'
#
loop_
_entity.id
_entity.type
_entity.pdbx_description
1 polymer ?
#
loop_
_entity_poly.entity_id
_entity_poly.type
_entity_poly.pdbx_seq_one_letter_code
_entity_poly.pdbx_strand_id
1 'polypeptide(L)'
;MAAIRYAIAGQPVEHSLSPLLTALVAHHLGLPSDEKNLKMELLSVTNLPDALAWGYAGAFPTPVPWAYTKANFGTFRTSALIKKSVQAASEVSETHPSLVPNNPSTFIPKSLSGQGLPTRMFKEEIWINLTAPLKHQLDSGAVVCLDDSMKTKSVNVLRWDGRGWWCAGVDGEGVREVLHHHGFEPSQDILGLCGGGGGARSTAAAWAEHQGAIRLYEGRRQLEEGSWSSSLSDREPSVVVDFDDLLCQEEMSCPVLKAAYTFMEGSVEDRLKQLSKPHLDGRWLLVAQHLACWRTIWAPERAEELPDLGLLLTRLLHAEAVLGEYAS
;
A
#
# COMPACT_ATOMS: atom_id res chain seq x y z
N MET A 1 18.75 -2.01 17.19
CA MET A 1 17.75 -2.39 16.16
C MET A 1 18.48 -2.48 14.84
N ALA A 2 18.08 -3.36 13.92
CA ALA A 2 18.69 -3.44 12.59
C ALA A 2 18.43 -2.14 11.82
N ALA A 3 19.42 -1.66 11.08
CA ALA A 3 19.21 -0.60 10.11
C ALA A 3 18.31 -1.13 8.98
N ILE A 4 17.40 -0.30 8.49
CA ILE A 4 16.46 -0.65 7.43
C ILE A 4 16.80 0.16 6.20
N ARG A 5 17.02 -0.53 5.08
CA ARG A 5 17.03 0.09 3.76
C ARG A 5 15.70 -0.20 3.11
N TYR A 6 14.94 0.85 2.88
CA TYR A 6 13.64 0.76 2.24
C TYR A 6 13.67 1.34 0.84
N ALA A 7 13.04 0.68 -0.10
CA ALA A 7 12.78 1.24 -1.42
C ALA A 7 11.36 0.95 -1.90
N ILE A 8 10.84 1.88 -2.71
CA ILE A 8 9.76 1.57 -3.64
C ILE A 8 10.34 1.46 -5.05
N ALA A 9 10.04 0.37 -5.75
CA ALA A 9 10.54 0.06 -7.07
C ALA A 9 9.40 -0.10 -8.07
N GLY A 10 9.58 0.46 -9.27
CA GLY A 10 8.62 0.44 -10.38
C GLY A 10 8.72 1.70 -11.22
N GLN A 11 7.72 1.95 -12.07
CA GLN A 11 7.70 3.14 -12.93
C GLN A 11 6.28 3.56 -13.29
N PRO A 12 5.89 4.82 -13.02
CA PRO A 12 6.65 5.85 -12.29
C PRO A 12 6.59 5.66 -10.75
N VAL A 13 7.56 6.20 -10.01
CA VAL A 13 7.62 6.12 -8.53
C VAL A 13 7.87 7.47 -7.85
N GLU A 14 8.26 8.49 -8.59
CA GLU A 14 8.69 9.79 -8.09
C GLU A 14 7.62 10.50 -7.25
N HIS A 15 6.35 10.23 -7.52
CA HIS A 15 5.18 10.80 -6.84
C HIS A 15 4.63 9.93 -5.70
N SER A 16 5.30 8.83 -5.37
CA SER A 16 4.78 7.88 -4.38
C SER A 16 4.76 8.46 -2.96
N LEU A 17 3.66 8.22 -2.25
CA LEU A 17 3.53 8.52 -0.81
C LEU A 17 4.12 7.41 0.09
N SER A 18 4.58 6.32 -0.47
CA SER A 18 5.12 5.18 0.29
C SER A 18 6.28 5.55 1.21
N PRO A 19 7.25 6.40 0.83
CA PRO A 19 8.29 6.83 1.77
C PRO A 19 7.74 7.55 2.99
N LEU A 20 6.73 8.42 2.80
CA LEU A 20 6.10 9.15 3.90
C LEU A 20 5.34 8.20 4.83
N LEU A 21 4.56 7.26 4.28
CA LEU A 21 3.84 6.26 5.07
C LEU A 21 4.78 5.34 5.85
N THR A 22 5.86 4.89 5.22
CA THR A 22 6.89 4.10 5.91
C THR A 22 7.46 4.87 7.10
N ALA A 23 7.75 6.16 6.94
CA ALA A 23 8.26 7.00 8.02
C ALA A 23 7.22 7.25 9.13
N LEU A 24 5.95 7.46 8.77
CA LEU A 24 4.85 7.64 9.74
C LEU A 24 4.65 6.40 10.61
N VAL A 25 4.62 5.21 10.01
CA VAL A 25 4.46 3.95 10.77
C VAL A 25 5.70 3.67 11.61
N ALA A 26 6.92 3.86 11.06
CA ALA A 26 8.15 3.70 11.80
C ALA A 26 8.18 4.62 13.04
N HIS A 27 7.79 5.89 12.89
CA HIS A 27 7.69 6.85 13.99
C HIS A 27 6.65 6.42 15.04
N HIS A 28 5.46 5.98 14.62
CA HIS A 28 4.42 5.47 15.51
C HIS A 28 4.90 4.30 16.36
N LEU A 29 5.65 3.39 15.77
CA LEU A 29 6.25 2.26 16.44
C LEU A 29 7.50 2.62 17.28
N GLY A 30 7.89 3.90 17.37
CA GLY A 30 9.11 4.33 18.05
C GLY A 30 10.40 3.76 17.45
N LEU A 31 10.37 3.41 16.15
CA LEU A 31 11.57 2.96 15.45
C LEU A 31 12.49 4.15 15.15
N PRO A 32 13.82 3.97 15.23
CA PRO A 32 14.73 5.03 14.80
C PRO A 32 14.49 5.37 13.33
N SER A 33 14.09 6.61 13.07
CA SER A 33 13.73 7.11 11.72
C SER A 33 14.76 8.07 11.15
N ASP A 34 15.97 8.13 11.74
CA ASP A 34 17.08 8.89 11.17
C ASP A 34 17.69 8.14 9.95
N GLU A 35 18.38 8.85 9.07
CA GLU A 35 18.94 8.31 7.82
C GLU A 35 19.92 7.13 8.02
N LYS A 36 20.46 6.96 9.21
CA LYS A 36 21.36 5.83 9.52
C LYS A 36 20.57 4.56 9.83
N ASN A 37 19.36 4.70 10.34
CA ASN A 37 18.53 3.59 10.77
C ASN A 37 17.38 3.28 9.81
N LEU A 38 16.87 4.26 9.06
CA LEU A 38 15.85 4.09 8.04
C LEU A 38 16.21 4.92 6.80
N LYS A 39 16.89 4.30 5.85
CA LYS A 39 17.20 4.91 4.56
C LYS A 39 16.09 4.58 3.57
N MET A 40 15.50 5.59 2.95
CA MET A 40 14.38 5.45 2.01
C MET A 40 14.77 5.96 0.62
N GLU A 41 14.55 5.13 -0.40
CA GLU A 41 14.94 5.42 -1.78
C GLU A 41 13.81 5.06 -2.76
N LEU A 42 13.78 5.75 -3.90
CA LEU A 42 12.86 5.48 -5.00
C LEU A 42 13.65 4.96 -6.20
N LEU A 43 13.21 3.83 -6.75
CA LEU A 43 13.89 3.14 -7.83
C LEU A 43 12.98 3.13 -9.07
N SER A 44 13.28 4.02 -10.04
CA SER A 44 12.56 4.03 -11.32
C SER A 44 13.11 2.93 -12.21
N VAL A 45 12.48 1.76 -12.15
CA VAL A 45 12.91 0.54 -12.85
C VAL A 45 11.72 -0.20 -13.46
N THR A 46 11.97 -0.90 -14.57
CA THR A 46 10.95 -1.66 -15.32
C THR A 46 11.11 -3.16 -15.19
N ASN A 47 12.21 -3.63 -14.58
CA ASN A 47 12.46 -5.05 -14.36
C ASN A 47 12.85 -5.33 -12.91
N LEU A 48 12.47 -6.50 -12.43
CA LEU A 48 12.71 -6.92 -11.06
C LEU A 48 14.19 -7.16 -10.74
N PRO A 49 15.04 -7.71 -11.66
CA PRO A 49 16.46 -7.87 -11.40
C PRO A 49 17.16 -6.58 -10.97
N ASP A 50 16.81 -5.42 -11.53
CA ASP A 50 17.40 -4.14 -11.14
C ASP A 50 16.98 -3.75 -9.71
N ALA A 51 15.71 -3.97 -9.33
CA ALA A 51 15.26 -3.73 -7.95
C ALA A 51 16.00 -4.63 -6.94
N LEU A 52 16.21 -5.90 -7.28
CA LEU A 52 16.97 -6.82 -6.44
C LEU A 52 18.46 -6.48 -6.39
N ALA A 53 19.05 -6.05 -7.52
CA ALA A 53 20.45 -5.61 -7.58
C ALA A 53 20.72 -4.44 -6.64
N TRP A 54 19.79 -3.49 -6.51
CA TRP A 54 19.88 -2.43 -5.51
C TRP A 54 19.97 -3.00 -4.08
N GLY A 55 19.17 -4.02 -3.80
CA GLY A 55 19.19 -4.71 -2.50
C GLY A 55 20.56 -5.29 -2.16
N TYR A 56 21.24 -5.92 -3.14
CA TYR A 56 22.54 -6.55 -2.93
C TYR A 56 23.72 -5.56 -2.99
N ALA A 57 23.72 -4.66 -3.97
CA ALA A 57 24.88 -3.82 -4.27
C ALA A 57 24.76 -2.39 -3.73
N GLY A 58 23.56 -1.91 -3.45
CA GLY A 58 23.31 -0.59 -2.85
C GLY A 58 23.57 0.63 -3.72
N ALA A 59 24.21 0.47 -4.88
CA ALA A 59 24.66 1.56 -5.73
C ALA A 59 23.96 1.63 -7.08
N PHE A 60 23.33 0.56 -7.53
CA PHE A 60 22.62 0.48 -8.81
C PHE A 60 21.31 -0.29 -8.63
N PRO A 61 20.22 0.16 -9.25
CA PRO A 61 20.05 1.40 -10.01
C PRO A 61 20.16 2.65 -9.12
N THR A 62 20.54 3.79 -9.73
CA THR A 62 20.60 5.07 -9.02
C THR A 62 19.20 5.51 -8.60
N PRO A 63 18.98 5.82 -7.32
CA PRO A 63 17.70 6.32 -6.83
C PRO A 63 17.29 7.63 -7.50
N VAL A 64 16.00 7.78 -7.76
CA VAL A 64 15.43 9.01 -8.34
C VAL A 64 14.94 9.96 -7.25
N PRO A 65 14.91 11.27 -7.52
CA PRO A 65 14.38 12.25 -6.57
C PRO A 65 12.89 12.06 -6.34
N TRP A 66 12.46 12.30 -5.11
CA TRP A 66 11.04 12.34 -4.78
C TRP A 66 10.42 13.66 -5.27
N ALA A 67 9.35 13.59 -6.02
CA ALA A 67 8.68 14.72 -6.66
C ALA A 67 7.16 14.70 -6.45
N TYR A 68 6.71 14.30 -5.28
CA TYR A 68 5.28 14.17 -4.98
C TYR A 68 4.48 15.47 -5.19
N THR A 69 5.05 16.62 -4.80
CA THR A 69 4.42 17.94 -4.92
C THR A 69 4.77 18.66 -6.22
N LYS A 70 5.32 17.98 -7.23
CA LYS A 70 5.93 18.55 -8.45
C LYS A 70 7.18 19.41 -8.19
N ALA A 71 7.57 19.66 -6.95
CA ALA A 71 8.79 20.34 -6.59
C ALA A 71 9.93 19.30 -6.48
N ASN A 72 11.03 19.56 -7.16
CA ASN A 72 12.23 18.72 -7.05
C ASN A 72 13.09 19.22 -5.89
N PHE A 73 13.00 18.55 -4.75
CA PHE A 73 13.71 18.97 -3.54
C PHE A 73 15.15 18.43 -3.44
N GLY A 74 15.55 17.51 -4.31
CA GLY A 74 16.80 16.77 -4.16
C GLY A 74 16.80 15.87 -2.90
N THR A 75 17.75 14.97 -2.78
CA THR A 75 17.76 13.94 -1.72
C THR A 75 17.82 14.53 -0.31
N PHE A 76 18.66 15.54 -0.09
CA PHE A 76 18.83 16.16 1.24
C PHE A 76 17.56 16.86 1.73
N ARG A 77 16.91 17.64 0.87
CA ARG A 77 15.66 18.33 1.24
C ARG A 77 14.51 17.36 1.44
N THR A 78 14.46 16.27 0.67
CA THR A 78 13.45 15.22 0.81
C THR A 78 13.44 14.62 2.21
N SER A 79 14.59 14.20 2.75
CA SER A 79 14.68 13.66 4.10
C SER A 79 14.24 14.66 5.18
N ALA A 80 14.66 15.92 5.05
CA ALA A 80 14.26 16.97 5.98
C ALA A 80 12.76 17.25 5.95
N LEU A 81 12.14 17.24 4.76
CA LEU A 81 10.71 17.44 4.59
C LEU A 81 9.90 16.27 5.13
N ILE A 82 10.29 15.03 4.84
CA ILE A 82 9.63 13.85 5.41
C ILE A 82 9.70 13.92 6.94
N LYS A 83 10.86 14.21 7.52
CA LYS A 83 11.00 14.34 8.97
C LYS A 83 10.08 15.41 9.56
N LYS A 84 10.00 16.58 8.95
CA LYS A 84 9.13 17.68 9.40
C LYS A 84 7.66 17.30 9.28
N SER A 85 7.25 16.68 8.18
CA SER A 85 5.89 16.20 7.95
C SER A 85 5.47 15.13 8.96
N VAL A 86 6.37 14.18 9.24
CA VAL A 86 6.15 13.15 10.26
C VAL A 86 6.02 13.76 11.65
N GLN A 87 6.85 14.71 12.00
CA GLN A 87 6.79 15.39 13.30
C GLN A 87 5.45 16.12 13.49
N ALA A 88 4.99 16.88 12.50
CA ALA A 88 3.69 17.55 12.56
C ALA A 88 2.53 16.56 12.65
N ALA A 89 2.59 15.45 11.90
CA ALA A 89 1.57 14.41 11.94
C ALA A 89 1.57 13.61 13.25
N SER A 90 2.70 13.54 13.97
CA SER A 90 2.80 12.82 15.24
C SER A 90 2.00 13.47 16.37
N GLU A 91 1.71 14.76 16.27
CA GLU A 91 0.86 15.49 17.23
C GLU A 91 -0.62 15.03 17.14
N VAL A 92 -0.99 14.37 16.04
CA VAL A 92 -2.32 13.81 15.84
C VAL A 92 -2.43 12.46 16.53
N SER A 93 -3.12 12.41 17.67
CA SER A 93 -3.28 11.21 18.50
C SER A 93 -4.57 10.44 18.22
N GLU A 94 -5.56 11.08 17.59
CA GLU A 94 -6.89 10.53 17.37
C GLU A 94 -7.26 10.52 15.89
N THR A 95 -8.11 9.56 15.53
CA THR A 95 -8.73 9.49 14.20
C THR A 95 -9.74 10.62 14.02
N HIS A 96 -9.73 11.29 12.88
CA HIS A 96 -10.76 12.29 12.59
C HIS A 96 -12.15 11.64 12.54
N PRO A 97 -13.20 12.27 13.12
CA PRO A 97 -14.54 11.66 13.23
C PRO A 97 -15.13 11.16 11.90
N SER A 98 -14.84 11.82 10.78
CA SER A 98 -15.33 11.41 9.45
C SER A 98 -14.66 10.12 8.93
N LEU A 99 -13.57 9.69 9.55
CA LEU A 99 -12.83 8.48 9.20
C LEU A 99 -13.06 7.33 10.18
N VAL A 100 -13.95 7.51 11.16
CA VAL A 100 -14.36 6.42 12.05
C VAL A 100 -15.20 5.41 11.27
N PRO A 101 -14.91 4.09 11.40
CA PRO A 101 -15.66 3.07 10.67
C PRO A 101 -17.14 3.05 11.05
N ASN A 102 -18.00 2.87 10.07
CA ASN A 102 -19.44 2.72 10.31
C ASN A 102 -19.77 1.41 11.03
N ASN A 103 -18.91 0.42 10.91
CA ASN A 103 -19.03 -0.86 11.58
C ASN A 103 -17.83 -1.05 12.52
N PRO A 104 -18.04 -1.11 13.86
CA PRO A 104 -16.95 -1.30 14.83
C PRO A 104 -16.41 -2.72 14.86
N SER A 105 -16.88 -3.63 14.01
CA SER A 105 -16.32 -4.98 13.94
C SER A 105 -14.84 -4.90 13.61
N THR A 106 -14.01 -5.54 14.42
CA THR A 106 -12.56 -5.56 14.24
C THR A 106 -12.21 -6.35 12.99
N PHE A 107 -11.61 -5.69 12.00
CA PHE A 107 -10.95 -6.38 10.90
C PHE A 107 -9.84 -7.27 11.48
N ILE A 108 -9.98 -8.57 11.33
CA ILE A 108 -8.96 -9.53 11.73
C ILE A 108 -8.18 -9.89 10.46
N PRO A 109 -7.01 -9.27 10.23
CA PRO A 109 -6.20 -9.62 9.09
C PRO A 109 -5.72 -11.06 9.23
N LYS A 110 -5.57 -11.74 8.10
CA LYS A 110 -4.93 -13.06 8.07
C LYS A 110 -3.53 -12.92 8.64
N SER A 111 -3.30 -13.45 9.82
CA SER A 111 -1.98 -13.45 10.42
C SER A 111 -1.13 -14.52 9.74
N LEU A 112 -0.08 -14.10 9.06
CA LEU A 112 0.99 -14.97 8.57
C LEU A 112 2.06 -15.22 9.64
N SER A 113 1.88 -14.71 10.85
CA SER A 113 2.83 -14.76 11.96
C SER A 113 3.22 -16.17 12.40
N GLY A 114 2.47 -17.20 12.01
CA GLY A 114 2.84 -18.61 12.27
C GLY A 114 3.79 -19.23 11.25
N GLN A 115 4.17 -18.54 10.19
CA GLN A 115 4.93 -19.12 9.07
C GLN A 115 6.47 -19.00 9.21
N GLY A 116 6.97 -18.69 10.40
CA GLY A 116 8.39 -18.80 10.69
C GLY A 116 9.26 -17.67 10.14
N LEU A 117 8.69 -16.48 9.94
CA LEU A 117 9.50 -15.28 9.68
C LEU A 117 10.51 -15.12 10.81
N PRO A 118 11.82 -15.03 10.50
CA PRO A 118 12.83 -14.87 11.53
C PRO A 118 12.64 -13.53 12.24
N THR A 119 12.72 -13.58 13.56
CA THR A 119 12.89 -12.37 14.36
C THR A 119 14.14 -11.62 13.88
N ARG A 120 14.13 -10.30 13.95
CA ARG A 120 15.25 -9.45 13.52
C ARG A 120 16.54 -9.83 14.24
N MET A 121 17.41 -10.52 13.53
CA MET A 121 18.71 -10.96 14.06
C MET A 121 19.89 -10.26 13.39
N PHE A 122 19.66 -9.49 12.33
CA PHE A 122 20.70 -8.89 11.51
C PHE A 122 20.82 -7.38 11.74
N LYS A 123 22.01 -6.86 11.45
CA LYS A 123 22.31 -5.43 11.61
C LYS A 123 21.65 -4.56 10.53
N GLU A 124 21.31 -5.16 9.39
CA GLU A 124 20.69 -4.47 8.25
C GLU A 124 19.65 -5.37 7.58
N GLU A 125 18.50 -4.80 7.26
CA GLU A 125 17.43 -5.42 6.50
C GLU A 125 17.11 -4.60 5.26
N ILE A 126 16.60 -5.26 4.22
CA ILE A 126 16.17 -4.60 2.99
C ILE A 126 14.69 -4.85 2.81
N TRP A 127 13.93 -3.77 2.66
CA TRP A 127 12.49 -3.79 2.43
C TRP A 127 12.18 -3.11 1.12
N ILE A 128 11.41 -3.78 0.25
CA ILE A 128 11.05 -3.23 -1.06
C ILE A 128 9.55 -3.36 -1.28
N ASN A 129 8.88 -2.25 -1.61
CA ASN A 129 7.58 -2.29 -2.25
C ASN A 129 7.76 -2.35 -3.77
N LEU A 130 7.02 -3.24 -4.41
CA LEU A 130 6.94 -3.34 -5.87
C LEU A 130 5.65 -2.71 -6.36
N THR A 131 5.77 -1.80 -7.33
CA THR A 131 4.63 -1.27 -8.07
C THR A 131 4.70 -1.68 -9.55
N ALA A 132 3.80 -1.16 -10.38
CA ALA A 132 3.82 -1.46 -11.81
C ALA A 132 5.18 -1.06 -12.44
N PRO A 133 5.73 -1.86 -13.36
CA PRO A 133 5.22 -3.11 -13.90
C PRO A 133 5.79 -4.37 -13.21
N LEU A 134 6.34 -4.29 -11.99
CA LEU A 134 7.17 -5.33 -11.39
C LEU A 134 6.39 -6.49 -10.75
N LYS A 135 5.16 -6.26 -10.29
CA LYS A 135 4.38 -7.20 -9.45
C LYS A 135 4.21 -8.61 -10.04
N HIS A 136 4.28 -8.75 -11.36
CA HIS A 136 4.09 -10.04 -12.05
C HIS A 136 5.41 -10.71 -12.47
N GLN A 137 6.55 -10.07 -12.17
CA GLN A 137 7.85 -10.53 -12.70
C GLN A 137 8.59 -11.49 -11.77
N LEU A 138 8.15 -11.63 -10.50
CA LEU A 138 8.80 -12.55 -9.59
C LEU A 138 8.35 -13.99 -9.88
N ASP A 139 9.29 -14.79 -10.36
CA ASP A 139 9.14 -16.23 -10.56
C ASP A 139 10.47 -16.88 -10.22
N SER A 140 10.70 -17.12 -8.93
CA SER A 140 11.97 -17.65 -8.46
C SER A 140 11.82 -18.53 -7.23
N GLY A 141 12.29 -19.75 -7.29
CA GLY A 141 12.40 -20.64 -6.14
C GLY A 141 13.42 -20.22 -5.06
N ALA A 142 14.19 -19.16 -5.33
CA ALA A 142 15.12 -18.58 -4.35
C ALA A 142 14.45 -17.59 -3.39
N VAL A 143 13.18 -17.25 -3.62
CA VAL A 143 12.39 -16.35 -2.79
C VAL A 143 11.30 -17.17 -2.09
N VAL A 144 11.17 -17.01 -0.78
CA VAL A 144 10.11 -17.66 0.00
C VAL A 144 8.85 -16.79 -0.06
N CYS A 145 7.80 -17.33 -0.66
CA CYS A 145 6.51 -16.66 -0.73
C CYS A 145 5.64 -17.04 0.47
N LEU A 146 5.11 -16.05 1.17
CA LEU A 146 4.29 -16.24 2.37
C LEU A 146 2.81 -16.53 2.05
N ASP A 147 2.42 -16.30 0.78
CA ASP A 147 1.06 -16.45 0.26
C ASP A 147 1.08 -16.97 -1.18
N ASP A 148 -0.05 -16.95 -1.86
CA ASP A 148 -0.15 -17.37 -3.26
C ASP A 148 0.17 -16.26 -4.27
N SER A 149 0.78 -15.14 -3.85
CA SER A 149 1.00 -13.98 -4.73
C SER A 149 1.95 -14.24 -5.90
N MET A 150 2.89 -15.18 -5.79
CA MET A 150 3.69 -15.62 -6.94
C MET A 150 2.83 -16.33 -7.99
N LYS A 151 1.91 -17.20 -7.58
CA LYS A 151 0.99 -17.90 -8.48
C LYS A 151 0.02 -16.94 -9.14
N THR A 152 -0.49 -15.97 -8.38
CA THR A 152 -1.41 -14.93 -8.87
C THR A 152 -0.70 -13.80 -9.60
N LYS A 153 0.65 -13.82 -9.66
CA LYS A 153 1.48 -12.78 -10.30
C LYS A 153 1.17 -11.39 -9.75
N SER A 154 1.12 -11.27 -8.43
CA SER A 154 0.72 -10.06 -7.70
C SER A 154 1.63 -9.70 -6.53
N VAL A 155 2.86 -10.18 -6.52
CA VAL A 155 3.85 -9.84 -5.48
C VAL A 155 4.08 -8.32 -5.46
N ASN A 156 3.90 -7.71 -4.29
CA ASN A 156 4.08 -6.26 -4.14
C ASN A 156 4.99 -5.88 -2.96
N VAL A 157 5.45 -6.83 -2.16
CA VAL A 157 6.35 -6.56 -1.04
C VAL A 157 7.42 -7.64 -0.90
N LEU A 158 8.64 -7.17 -0.62
CA LEU A 158 9.81 -8.00 -0.39
C LEU A 158 10.51 -7.61 0.91
N ARG A 159 11.13 -8.59 1.57
CA ARG A 159 12.03 -8.41 2.70
C ARG A 159 13.25 -9.31 2.55
N TRP A 160 14.45 -8.73 2.68
CA TRP A 160 15.68 -9.45 2.91
C TRP A 160 16.04 -9.36 4.38
N ASP A 161 16.18 -10.50 5.03
CA ASP A 161 16.43 -10.60 6.47
C ASP A 161 17.90 -10.96 6.80
N GLY A 162 18.79 -10.92 5.80
CA GLY A 162 20.18 -11.33 5.91
C GLY A 162 20.43 -12.80 5.54
N ARG A 163 19.40 -13.63 5.42
CA ARG A 163 19.48 -15.06 5.05
C ARG A 163 18.85 -15.34 3.70
N GLY A 164 17.74 -14.68 3.40
CA GLY A 164 16.98 -14.91 2.17
C GLY A 164 15.95 -13.84 1.91
N TRP A 165 15.38 -13.91 0.72
CA TRP A 165 14.27 -13.07 0.32
C TRP A 165 12.94 -13.72 0.69
N TRP A 166 12.07 -12.91 1.25
CA TRP A 166 10.68 -13.21 1.56
C TRP A 166 9.78 -12.31 0.72
N CYS A 167 8.67 -12.82 0.25
CA CYS A 167 7.70 -12.01 -0.49
C CYS A 167 6.26 -12.29 -0.10
N ALA A 168 5.40 -11.33 -0.40
CA ALA A 168 3.96 -11.43 -0.26
C ALA A 168 3.22 -10.49 -1.23
N GLY A 169 1.91 -10.71 -1.40
CA GLY A 169 1.00 -9.85 -2.13
C GLY A 169 -0.10 -9.31 -1.23
N VAL A 170 0.07 -8.11 -0.71
CA VAL A 170 -0.84 -7.53 0.29
C VAL A 170 -1.87 -6.54 -0.27
N ASP A 171 -1.88 -6.30 -1.59
CA ASP A 171 -2.82 -5.35 -2.21
C ASP A 171 -4.28 -5.75 -1.93
N GLY A 172 -4.60 -7.03 -2.08
CA GLY A 172 -5.96 -7.53 -1.87
C GLY A 172 -6.43 -7.44 -0.43
N GLU A 173 -5.55 -7.72 0.53
CA GLU A 173 -5.84 -7.53 1.95
C GLU A 173 -6.06 -6.05 2.29
N GLY A 174 -5.26 -5.16 1.70
CA GLY A 174 -5.46 -3.72 1.83
C GLY A 174 -6.82 -3.27 1.29
N VAL A 175 -7.23 -3.75 0.12
CA VAL A 175 -8.59 -3.47 -0.41
C VAL A 175 -9.66 -3.97 0.56
N ARG A 176 -9.54 -5.22 1.04
CA ARG A 176 -10.48 -5.78 2.00
C ARG A 176 -10.61 -4.94 3.27
N GLU A 177 -9.49 -4.51 3.83
CA GLU A 177 -9.47 -3.66 5.03
C GLU A 177 -10.22 -2.33 4.79
N VAL A 178 -9.99 -1.68 3.65
CA VAL A 178 -10.73 -0.46 3.27
C VAL A 178 -12.21 -0.73 3.13
N LEU A 179 -12.59 -1.78 2.40
CA LEU A 179 -13.99 -2.10 2.16
C LEU A 179 -14.71 -2.47 3.46
N HIS A 180 -14.08 -3.27 4.32
CA HIS A 180 -14.59 -3.58 5.66
C HIS A 180 -14.79 -2.30 6.50
N HIS A 181 -13.81 -1.39 6.52
CA HIS A 181 -13.91 -0.10 7.21
C HIS A 181 -15.14 0.70 6.75
N HIS A 182 -15.51 0.57 5.49
CA HIS A 182 -16.69 1.22 4.91
C HIS A 182 -17.98 0.37 4.98
N GLY A 183 -17.96 -0.78 5.65
CA GLY A 183 -19.11 -1.64 5.91
C GLY A 183 -19.45 -2.61 4.79
N PHE A 184 -18.49 -2.97 3.94
CA PHE A 184 -18.65 -3.99 2.89
C PHE A 184 -17.94 -5.30 3.28
N GLU A 185 -18.64 -6.42 3.11
CA GLU A 185 -18.15 -7.74 3.50
C GLU A 185 -18.25 -8.72 2.32
N PRO A 186 -17.19 -9.53 2.06
CA PRO A 186 -17.21 -10.48 0.95
C PRO A 186 -18.41 -11.44 0.96
N SER A 187 -18.82 -11.90 2.15
CA SER A 187 -19.95 -12.84 2.29
C SER A 187 -21.33 -12.24 2.00
N GLN A 188 -21.45 -10.92 1.94
CA GLN A 188 -22.73 -10.21 1.79
C GLN A 188 -22.76 -9.35 0.54
N ASP A 189 -21.61 -8.82 0.15
CA ASP A 189 -21.48 -7.80 -0.88
C ASP A 189 -20.84 -8.34 -2.15
N ILE A 190 -21.18 -7.72 -3.26
CA ILE A 190 -20.61 -8.02 -4.57
C ILE A 190 -19.58 -6.95 -4.88
N LEU A 191 -18.38 -7.38 -5.16
CA LEU A 191 -17.29 -6.50 -5.59
C LEU A 191 -17.35 -6.27 -7.09
N GLY A 192 -17.47 -5.03 -7.53
CA GLY A 192 -17.11 -4.63 -8.88
C GLY A 192 -15.60 -4.47 -9.01
N LEU A 193 -15.01 -4.96 -10.08
CA LEU A 193 -13.56 -4.90 -10.29
C LEU A 193 -13.23 -4.43 -11.70
N CYS A 194 -12.55 -3.30 -11.82
CA CYS A 194 -12.03 -2.77 -13.08
C CYS A 194 -10.50 -2.89 -13.10
N GLY A 195 -9.97 -3.62 -14.09
CA GLY A 195 -8.54 -3.85 -14.29
C GLY A 195 -8.12 -5.31 -14.18
N GLY A 196 -6.93 -5.63 -14.71
CA GLY A 196 -6.35 -6.99 -14.73
C GLY A 196 -4.88 -7.06 -14.32
N GLY A 197 -4.35 -5.98 -13.71
CA GLY A 197 -2.99 -5.94 -13.20
C GLY A 197 -2.81 -6.70 -11.87
N GLY A 198 -1.60 -6.64 -11.30
CA GLY A 198 -1.27 -7.32 -10.04
C GLY A 198 -2.18 -6.95 -8.87
N GLY A 199 -2.53 -5.66 -8.72
CA GLY A 199 -3.48 -5.21 -7.68
C GLY A 199 -4.87 -5.82 -7.86
N ALA A 200 -5.41 -5.83 -9.08
CA ALA A 200 -6.70 -6.43 -9.38
C ALA A 200 -6.70 -7.96 -9.12
N ARG A 201 -5.64 -8.67 -9.52
CA ARG A 201 -5.48 -10.11 -9.25
C ARG A 201 -5.42 -10.41 -7.76
N SER A 202 -4.64 -9.64 -7.01
CA SER A 202 -4.55 -9.76 -5.56
C SER A 202 -5.90 -9.53 -4.89
N THR A 203 -6.64 -8.50 -5.33
CA THR A 203 -7.98 -8.17 -4.82
C THR A 203 -8.99 -9.27 -5.14
N ALA A 204 -9.00 -9.75 -6.38
CA ALA A 204 -9.89 -10.83 -6.78
C ALA A 204 -9.64 -12.11 -5.97
N ALA A 205 -8.36 -12.47 -5.76
CA ALA A 205 -7.99 -13.63 -4.97
C ALA A 205 -8.43 -13.47 -3.51
N ALA A 206 -8.12 -12.35 -2.88
CA ALA A 206 -8.49 -12.09 -1.49
C ALA A 206 -10.01 -12.04 -1.27
N TRP A 207 -10.77 -11.44 -2.19
CA TRP A 207 -12.23 -11.39 -2.11
C TRP A 207 -12.86 -12.77 -2.27
N ALA A 208 -12.41 -13.54 -3.26
CA ALA A 208 -12.88 -14.90 -3.53
C ALA A 208 -12.52 -15.88 -2.39
N GLU A 209 -11.37 -15.77 -1.75
CA GLU A 209 -10.97 -16.59 -0.59
C GLU A 209 -11.98 -16.48 0.55
N HIS A 210 -12.63 -15.30 0.68
CA HIS A 210 -13.69 -15.06 1.66
C HIS A 210 -15.11 -15.25 1.09
N GLN A 211 -15.25 -16.05 0.03
CA GLN A 211 -16.51 -16.42 -0.62
C GLN A 211 -17.29 -15.24 -1.24
N GLY A 212 -16.59 -14.15 -1.52
CA GLY A 212 -17.16 -12.95 -2.13
C GLY A 212 -17.40 -13.13 -3.63
N ALA A 213 -18.54 -12.63 -4.13
CA ALA A 213 -18.84 -12.59 -5.55
C ALA A 213 -18.17 -11.36 -6.21
N ILE A 214 -17.78 -11.50 -7.49
CA ILE A 214 -17.04 -10.48 -8.24
C ILE A 214 -17.73 -10.23 -9.59
N ARG A 215 -18.05 -8.96 -9.87
CA ARG A 215 -18.45 -8.50 -11.20
C ARG A 215 -17.29 -7.80 -11.88
N LEU A 216 -16.94 -8.21 -13.08
CA LEU A 216 -15.87 -7.59 -13.85
C LEU A 216 -16.38 -6.40 -14.66
N TYR A 217 -15.58 -5.34 -14.69
CA TYR A 217 -15.75 -4.20 -15.58
C TYR A 217 -14.62 -4.20 -16.61
N GLU A 218 -14.88 -3.64 -17.77
CA GLU A 218 -13.89 -3.48 -18.80
C GLU A 218 -12.78 -2.54 -18.33
N GLY A 219 -11.54 -3.01 -18.40
CA GLY A 219 -10.34 -2.28 -18.01
C GLY A 219 -9.32 -2.24 -19.16
N ARG A 220 -8.19 -1.55 -18.94
CA ARG A 220 -7.06 -1.56 -19.92
C ARG A 220 -6.49 -2.95 -20.15
N ARG A 221 -6.61 -3.81 -19.14
CA ARG A 221 -6.29 -5.24 -19.20
C ARG A 221 -7.43 -6.00 -18.62
N GLN A 222 -7.79 -7.11 -19.24
CA GLN A 222 -8.77 -8.01 -18.66
C GLN A 222 -8.15 -8.82 -17.52
N LEU A 223 -8.94 -9.13 -16.52
CA LEU A 223 -8.56 -10.07 -15.47
C LEU A 223 -8.58 -11.48 -16.07
N GLU A 224 -7.41 -12.12 -16.14
CA GLU A 224 -7.26 -13.50 -16.61
C GLU A 224 -7.91 -14.47 -15.62
N GLU A 225 -8.07 -15.72 -16.03
CA GLU A 225 -8.55 -16.79 -15.15
C GLU A 225 -7.60 -17.01 -13.97
N GLY A 226 -8.17 -17.34 -12.83
CA GLY A 226 -7.44 -17.56 -11.59
C GLY A 226 -8.29 -18.21 -10.50
N SER A 227 -7.80 -18.20 -9.26
CA SER A 227 -8.51 -18.76 -8.11
C SER A 227 -9.90 -18.14 -7.87
N TRP A 228 -10.15 -16.97 -8.42
CA TRP A 228 -11.41 -16.22 -8.35
C TRP A 228 -12.43 -16.57 -9.43
N SER A 229 -12.09 -17.41 -10.41
CA SER A 229 -12.97 -17.66 -11.57
C SER A 229 -14.34 -18.21 -11.18
N SER A 230 -14.43 -19.01 -10.12
CA SER A 230 -15.70 -19.52 -9.59
C SER A 230 -16.53 -18.49 -8.83
N SER A 231 -15.97 -17.33 -8.53
CA SER A 231 -16.63 -16.22 -7.81
C SER A 231 -17.21 -15.17 -8.75
N LEU A 232 -17.04 -15.33 -10.07
CA LEU A 232 -17.57 -14.38 -11.05
C LEU A 232 -19.10 -14.34 -11.05
N SER A 233 -19.68 -13.16 -11.21
CA SER A 233 -21.12 -12.91 -11.13
C SER A 233 -21.53 -11.73 -12.00
N ASP A 234 -22.73 -11.80 -12.59
CA ASP A 234 -23.33 -10.70 -13.36
C ASP A 234 -24.23 -9.78 -12.50
N ARG A 235 -24.35 -10.06 -11.20
CA ARG A 235 -25.18 -9.25 -10.29
C ARG A 235 -24.58 -7.85 -10.10
N GLU A 236 -25.43 -6.87 -9.80
CA GLU A 236 -24.98 -5.47 -9.53
C GLU A 236 -24.07 -5.44 -8.29
N PRO A 237 -22.94 -4.69 -8.37
CA PRO A 237 -22.01 -4.60 -7.25
C PRO A 237 -22.51 -3.63 -6.16
N SER A 238 -22.12 -3.92 -4.93
CA SER A 238 -22.32 -3.03 -3.77
C SER A 238 -21.26 -1.94 -3.70
N VAL A 239 -20.07 -2.21 -4.23
CA VAL A 239 -18.91 -1.32 -4.29
C VAL A 239 -18.02 -1.70 -5.46
N VAL A 240 -17.34 -0.74 -6.06
CA VAL A 240 -16.40 -0.99 -7.16
C VAL A 240 -15.00 -0.58 -6.77
N VAL A 241 -13.99 -1.36 -7.15
CA VAL A 241 -12.57 -0.98 -7.11
C VAL A 241 -12.06 -0.79 -8.53
N ASP A 242 -11.60 0.43 -8.82
CA ASP A 242 -11.09 0.81 -10.12
C ASP A 242 -9.57 1.00 -10.09
N PHE A 243 -8.85 0.01 -10.63
CA PHE A 243 -7.39 0.05 -10.74
C PHE A 243 -6.90 0.79 -11.98
N ASP A 244 -7.76 1.03 -12.95
CA ASP A 244 -7.39 1.60 -14.24
C ASP A 244 -7.82 3.07 -14.40
N ASP A 245 -8.53 3.62 -13.40
CA ASP A 245 -9.08 4.99 -13.39
C ASP A 245 -9.92 5.29 -14.66
N LEU A 246 -10.82 4.37 -14.97
CA LEU A 246 -11.70 4.45 -16.15
C LEU A 246 -13.16 4.74 -15.79
N LEU A 247 -13.57 4.45 -14.55
CA LEU A 247 -14.96 4.56 -14.14
C LEU A 247 -15.25 5.96 -13.56
N CYS A 248 -16.39 6.50 -13.95
CA CYS A 248 -16.89 7.76 -13.42
C CYS A 248 -17.87 7.49 -12.26
N GLN A 249 -17.62 8.08 -11.09
CA GLN A 249 -18.49 7.87 -9.92
C GLN A 249 -19.94 8.29 -10.20
N GLU A 250 -20.14 9.35 -10.99
CA GLU A 250 -21.46 9.89 -11.33
C GLU A 250 -22.31 8.92 -12.18
N GLU A 251 -21.65 7.98 -12.84
CA GLU A 251 -22.31 6.95 -13.66
C GLU A 251 -22.56 5.66 -12.87
N MET A 252 -22.01 5.57 -11.65
CA MET A 252 -22.11 4.38 -10.82
C MET A 252 -23.18 4.54 -9.73
N SER A 253 -23.98 3.50 -9.53
CA SER A 253 -25.00 3.44 -8.46
C SER A 253 -24.45 3.12 -7.08
N CYS A 254 -23.17 2.78 -6.97
CA CYS A 254 -22.49 2.39 -5.75
C CYS A 254 -21.15 3.13 -5.61
N PRO A 255 -20.54 3.17 -4.41
CA PRO A 255 -19.25 3.81 -4.21
C PRO A 255 -18.15 3.20 -5.07
N VAL A 256 -17.22 4.06 -5.54
CA VAL A 256 -16.03 3.65 -6.30
C VAL A 256 -14.78 3.99 -5.49
N LEU A 257 -13.97 2.96 -5.20
CA LEU A 257 -12.62 3.09 -4.68
C LEU A 257 -11.64 3.13 -5.86
N LYS A 258 -11.09 4.30 -6.13
CA LYS A 258 -10.05 4.45 -7.15
C LYS A 258 -8.68 4.09 -6.58
N ALA A 259 -7.87 3.36 -7.34
CA ALA A 259 -6.49 3.06 -6.91
C ALA A 259 -5.53 4.25 -7.11
N ALA A 260 -5.90 5.18 -7.98
CA ALA A 260 -5.13 6.40 -8.23
C ALA A 260 -5.35 7.45 -7.13
N TYR A 261 -4.32 8.26 -6.90
CA TYR A 261 -4.39 9.47 -6.08
C TYR A 261 -3.51 10.55 -6.69
N THR A 262 -3.88 11.80 -6.46
CA THR A 262 -3.13 12.98 -6.88
C THR A 262 -2.88 13.88 -5.68
N PHE A 263 -1.91 14.79 -5.78
CA PHE A 263 -1.69 15.78 -4.73
C PHE A 263 -2.97 16.61 -4.52
N MET A 264 -3.42 16.69 -3.26
CA MET A 264 -4.60 17.45 -2.86
C MET A 264 -4.18 18.79 -2.27
N GLU A 265 -4.77 19.86 -2.78
CA GLU A 265 -4.64 21.20 -2.21
C GLU A 265 -5.70 21.45 -1.12
N GLY A 266 -5.50 22.47 -0.29
CA GLY A 266 -6.46 22.87 0.73
C GLY A 266 -6.12 22.38 2.15
N SER A 267 -7.03 22.70 3.08
CA SER A 267 -6.92 22.30 4.48
C SER A 267 -7.08 20.78 4.66
N VAL A 268 -6.69 20.28 5.83
CA VAL A 268 -6.91 18.87 6.17
C VAL A 268 -8.41 18.54 6.15
N GLU A 269 -9.27 19.45 6.62
CA GLU A 269 -10.71 19.28 6.62
C GLU A 269 -11.28 19.18 5.20
N ASP A 270 -10.77 19.97 4.24
CA ASP A 270 -11.22 19.89 2.85
C ASP A 270 -10.79 18.58 2.20
N ARG A 271 -9.58 18.11 2.49
CA ARG A 271 -9.07 16.82 2.02
C ARG A 271 -9.89 15.66 2.59
N LEU A 272 -10.25 15.71 3.88
CA LEU A 272 -11.09 14.69 4.52
C LEU A 272 -12.47 14.59 3.87
N LYS A 273 -13.07 15.72 3.49
CA LYS A 273 -14.35 15.73 2.75
C LYS A 273 -14.23 15.04 1.40
N GLN A 274 -13.12 15.23 0.69
CA GLN A 274 -12.88 14.62 -0.61
C GLN A 274 -12.64 13.09 -0.51
N LEU A 275 -12.25 12.59 0.66
CA LEU A 275 -12.01 11.16 0.91
C LEU A 275 -13.24 10.42 1.47
N SER A 276 -14.36 11.13 1.70
CA SER A 276 -15.59 10.50 2.21
C SER A 276 -16.42 9.89 1.07
N LYS A 277 -17.23 8.86 1.41
CA LYS A 277 -18.19 8.28 0.44
C LYS A 277 -19.03 9.35 -0.27
N PRO A 278 -19.37 9.16 -1.55
CA PRO A 278 -19.11 7.97 -2.36
C PRO A 278 -17.72 7.92 -3.00
N HIS A 279 -16.92 8.97 -2.86
CA HIS A 279 -15.61 9.11 -3.50
C HIS A 279 -14.51 8.59 -2.55
N LEU A 280 -13.96 7.43 -2.86
CA LEU A 280 -12.82 6.87 -2.14
C LEU A 280 -11.61 6.88 -3.07
N ASP A 281 -10.55 7.61 -2.70
CA ASP A 281 -9.35 7.66 -3.52
C ASP A 281 -8.25 6.66 -3.07
N GLY A 282 -7.19 6.58 -3.84
CA GLY A 282 -6.12 5.63 -3.62
C GLY A 282 -5.33 5.81 -2.32
N ARG A 283 -5.53 6.91 -1.56
CA ARG A 283 -4.90 7.07 -0.23
C ARG A 283 -5.42 6.03 0.76
N TRP A 284 -6.73 5.75 0.72
CA TRP A 284 -7.30 4.68 1.53
C TRP A 284 -6.60 3.36 1.26
N LEU A 285 -6.49 3.01 -0.02
CA LEU A 285 -5.85 1.77 -0.44
C LEU A 285 -4.38 1.74 -0.06
N LEU A 286 -3.65 2.82 -0.31
CA LEU A 286 -2.22 2.89 -0.04
C LEU A 286 -1.91 2.77 1.46
N VAL A 287 -2.70 3.44 2.31
CA VAL A 287 -2.57 3.34 3.78
C VAL A 287 -2.81 1.90 4.25
N ALA A 288 -3.90 1.27 3.79
CA ALA A 288 -4.21 -0.11 4.14
C ALA A 288 -3.13 -1.10 3.65
N GLN A 289 -2.63 -0.92 2.42
CA GLN A 289 -1.53 -1.72 1.89
C GLN A 289 -0.26 -1.59 2.73
N HIS A 290 0.07 -0.37 3.19
CA HIS A 290 1.21 -0.18 4.07
C HIS A 290 1.01 -0.90 5.42
N LEU A 291 -0.14 -0.76 6.06
CA LEU A 291 -0.44 -1.50 7.29
C LEU A 291 -0.33 -3.02 7.08
N ALA A 292 -0.85 -3.51 5.96
CA ALA A 292 -0.73 -4.92 5.60
C ALA A 292 0.74 -5.36 5.38
N CYS A 293 1.59 -4.53 4.74
CA CYS A 293 3.02 -4.80 4.63
C CYS A 293 3.69 -4.95 6.00
N TRP A 294 3.41 -4.04 6.93
CA TRP A 294 3.98 -4.08 8.27
C TRP A 294 3.51 -5.31 9.04
N ARG A 295 2.22 -5.63 9.01
CA ARG A 295 1.63 -6.80 9.68
C ARG A 295 2.13 -8.13 9.14
N THR A 296 2.32 -8.20 7.83
CA THR A 296 2.58 -9.47 7.14
C THR A 296 4.05 -9.82 7.09
N ILE A 297 4.92 -8.84 6.79
CA ILE A 297 6.28 -9.16 6.40
C ILE A 297 7.35 -8.29 7.08
N TRP A 298 7.09 -6.99 7.30
CA TRP A 298 8.14 -6.09 7.78
C TRP A 298 8.34 -6.12 9.29
N ALA A 299 7.25 -6.13 10.06
CA ALA A 299 7.29 -6.22 11.51
C ALA A 299 6.07 -6.97 12.07
N PRO A 300 5.85 -8.23 11.67
CA PRO A 300 4.68 -9.00 12.10
C PRO A 300 4.62 -9.17 13.63
N GLU A 301 5.75 -9.16 14.30
CA GLU A 301 5.85 -9.22 15.76
C GLU A 301 5.30 -7.97 16.46
N ARG A 302 5.05 -6.91 15.71
CA ARG A 302 4.51 -5.64 16.20
C ARG A 302 3.15 -5.29 15.61
N ALA A 303 2.46 -6.27 15.05
CA ALA A 303 1.19 -6.07 14.34
C ALA A 303 0.11 -5.41 15.22
N GLU A 304 0.06 -5.74 16.51
CA GLU A 304 -0.90 -5.18 17.47
C GLU A 304 -0.60 -3.74 17.89
N GLU A 305 0.63 -3.27 17.62
CA GLU A 305 1.05 -1.90 17.95
C GLU A 305 0.84 -0.94 16.77
N LEU A 306 0.40 -1.42 15.60
CA LEU A 306 0.19 -0.59 14.42
C LEU A 306 -0.97 0.38 14.64
N PRO A 307 -0.91 1.58 14.04
CA PRO A 307 -2.06 2.49 14.07
C PRO A 307 -3.23 1.87 13.30
N ASP A 308 -4.45 2.22 13.67
CA ASP A 308 -5.60 1.89 12.85
C ASP A 308 -5.60 2.67 11.51
N LEU A 309 -6.42 2.20 10.56
CA LEU A 309 -6.51 2.74 9.21
C LEU A 309 -6.85 4.24 9.21
N GLY A 310 -7.84 4.64 10.02
CA GLY A 310 -8.32 6.02 10.08
C GLY A 310 -7.27 6.96 10.70
N LEU A 311 -6.58 6.52 11.76
CA LEU A 311 -5.51 7.30 12.38
C LEU A 311 -4.34 7.51 11.41
N LEU A 312 -3.90 6.45 10.73
CA LEU A 312 -2.80 6.57 9.78
C LEU A 312 -3.18 7.46 8.60
N LEU A 313 -4.42 7.36 8.09
CA LEU A 313 -4.90 8.26 7.04
C LEU A 313 -4.97 9.71 7.51
N THR A 314 -5.49 9.96 8.72
CA THR A 314 -5.52 11.31 9.31
C THR A 314 -4.10 11.90 9.38
N ARG A 315 -3.14 11.13 9.89
CA ARG A 315 -1.73 11.53 9.96
C ARG A 315 -1.12 11.77 8.59
N LEU A 316 -1.45 10.93 7.59
CA LEU A 316 -1.00 11.14 6.21
C LEU A 316 -1.46 12.49 5.68
N LEU A 317 -2.72 12.86 5.89
CA LEU A 317 -3.27 14.14 5.41
C LEU A 317 -2.59 15.35 6.08
N HIS A 318 -2.31 15.27 7.38
CA HIS A 318 -1.55 16.30 8.07
C HIS A 318 -0.11 16.40 7.54
N ALA A 319 0.53 15.28 7.30
CA ALA A 319 1.88 15.25 6.71
C ALA A 319 1.90 15.83 5.28
N GLU A 320 0.90 15.50 4.45
CA GLU A 320 0.77 16.07 3.10
C GLU A 320 0.50 17.58 3.12
N ALA A 321 -0.23 18.09 4.14
CA ALA A 321 -0.46 19.52 4.27
C ALA A 321 0.88 20.28 4.47
N VAL A 322 1.76 19.76 5.32
CA VAL A 322 3.11 20.31 5.50
C VAL A 322 3.91 20.27 4.21
N LEU A 323 3.83 19.18 3.42
CA LEU A 323 4.51 19.11 2.12
C LEU A 323 3.99 20.16 1.14
N GLY A 324 2.69 20.45 1.17
CA GLY A 324 2.05 21.46 0.33
C GLY A 324 2.58 22.88 0.57
N GLU A 325 2.92 23.23 1.82
CA GLU A 325 3.52 24.53 2.16
C GLU A 325 4.88 24.78 1.49
N TYR A 326 5.58 23.72 1.10
CA TYR A 326 6.89 23.79 0.45
C TYR A 326 6.84 23.56 -1.07
N ALA A 327 5.66 23.30 -1.60
CA ALA A 327 5.45 23.11 -3.04
C ALA A 327 5.14 24.43 -3.76
N SER A 328 4.76 25.45 -3.03
CA SER A 328 4.53 26.83 -3.48
C SER A 328 5.86 27.63 -3.33
#